data_d2dc02bbaecc3e7624e697140e4afe3f
#
_entry.id   d2dc02bbaecc3e7624e697140e4afe3f
#
_cell.length_a   1.000
_cell.length_b   1.000
_cell.length_c   1.000
_cell.angle_alpha   90.00
_cell.angle_beta   90.00
_cell.angle_gamma   90.00
#
_symmetry.space_group_name_H-M   'P 1'
#
loop_
_entity.id
_entity.type
_entity.pdbx_description
1 polymer ?
#
loop_
_entity_poly.entity_id
_entity_poly.type
_entity_poly.pdbx_seq_one_letter_code
_entity_poly.pdbx_strand_id
1 'polypeptide(L)'
;ANYNVPDGSYSTDPYQPATRVKEFKQMVQALHRAGIRVIMDMVYNHTFNTVESNFERTVPGYFYRQKEDGTLANGSGCGNETASERPMMRKFMIESVLYWIKEYHIDGFRFDLMGVHDIETMNEIRKAVNKVDPTICIYGEGWAADTPQYPADSLAMKGNVSHMPGIAVFSDELRDGLCGPVWKKEKGAFLAGVPGAEMSVKFGIVGAIEHPQVRCDSVNYSQKPWAEQPTQMISYVSCHDGLCLVDRLKASMPGATPEQLVRLDKLAQTVVFTSQGIPFIYAGEEVMRDKQGVGNSYKSPDAVNAIDWRRKTTNGDVFMYYKRLIDLRKSHPAFRMGDAEKVRKHLEFLPVEGQNLIAFRLKDHANGDSWEDIIVAFNSRMTPARLEVPVGKYTVVCKDGVIDVRGLGTQIG
;
A
#
# COMPACT_ATOMS: atom_id res chain seq x y z
N ALA A 1 18.67 10.84 -15.32
CA ALA A 1 18.24 9.52 -14.87
C ALA A 1 18.20 8.56 -16.05
N ASN A 2 18.60 7.30 -15.82
CA ASN A 2 18.59 6.26 -16.84
C ASN A 2 17.39 5.34 -16.58
N TYR A 3 16.19 5.78 -16.96
CA TYR A 3 14.93 5.06 -16.68
C TYR A 3 14.83 3.66 -17.30
N ASN A 4 15.63 3.36 -18.34
CA ASN A 4 15.52 2.13 -19.12
C ASN A 4 16.74 1.21 -18.98
N VAL A 5 17.49 1.33 -17.89
CA VAL A 5 18.71 0.55 -17.64
C VAL A 5 18.74 0.08 -16.19
N PRO A 6 18.95 -1.22 -15.90
CA PRO A 6 19.21 -1.68 -14.53
C PRO A 6 20.45 -1.02 -13.94
N ASP A 7 20.41 -0.74 -12.63
CA ASP A 7 21.54 -0.15 -11.92
C ASP A 7 22.70 -1.15 -11.82
N GLY A 8 23.88 -0.72 -12.23
CA GLY A 8 25.08 -1.56 -12.22
C GLY A 8 25.66 -1.81 -10.85
N SER A 9 25.36 -0.97 -9.85
CA SER A 9 25.86 -1.15 -8.49
C SER A 9 25.38 -2.43 -7.81
N TYR A 10 24.28 -2.99 -8.28
CA TYR A 10 23.70 -4.27 -7.80
C TYR A 10 24.20 -5.50 -8.60
N SER A 11 25.04 -5.30 -9.64
CA SER A 11 25.57 -6.43 -10.42
C SER A 11 26.90 -6.90 -9.86
N THR A 12 27.23 -8.17 -10.15
CA THR A 12 28.51 -8.76 -9.74
C THR A 12 29.72 -8.17 -10.48
N ASP A 13 29.47 -7.56 -11.66
CA ASP A 13 30.48 -6.77 -12.38
C ASP A 13 29.86 -5.47 -12.93
N PRO A 14 30.00 -4.35 -12.23
CA PRO A 14 29.43 -3.07 -12.64
C PRO A 14 30.09 -2.46 -13.88
N TYR A 15 31.29 -2.92 -14.25
CA TYR A 15 32.06 -2.41 -15.39
C TYR A 15 31.70 -3.11 -16.69
N GLN A 16 31.00 -4.26 -16.64
CA GLN A 16 30.49 -4.95 -17.80
C GLN A 16 29.00 -4.66 -17.98
N PRO A 17 28.58 -3.82 -18.94
CA PRO A 17 27.18 -3.40 -19.08
C PRO A 17 26.18 -4.54 -19.25
N ALA A 18 26.58 -5.62 -19.91
CA ALA A 18 25.73 -6.79 -20.14
C ALA A 18 25.43 -7.59 -18.86
N THR A 19 26.31 -7.53 -17.85
CA THR A 19 26.16 -8.28 -16.59
C THR A 19 24.88 -7.87 -15.86
N ARG A 20 24.67 -6.56 -15.64
CA ARG A 20 23.46 -6.05 -14.98
C ARG A 20 22.16 -6.46 -15.67
N VAL A 21 22.15 -6.44 -17.00
CA VAL A 21 21.00 -6.85 -17.81
C VAL A 21 20.70 -8.34 -17.62
N LYS A 22 21.73 -9.16 -17.73
CA LYS A 22 21.62 -10.62 -17.57
C LYS A 22 21.16 -11.01 -16.18
N GLU A 23 21.79 -10.45 -15.14
CA GLU A 23 21.48 -10.78 -13.74
C GLU A 23 20.09 -10.31 -13.34
N PHE A 24 19.66 -9.12 -13.79
CA PHE A 24 18.29 -8.66 -13.55
C PHE A 24 17.26 -9.59 -14.21
N LYS A 25 17.47 -10.00 -15.46
CA LYS A 25 16.61 -10.98 -16.15
C LYS A 25 16.61 -12.34 -15.42
N GLN A 26 17.74 -12.79 -14.88
CA GLN A 26 17.84 -14.01 -14.09
C GLN A 26 17.05 -13.92 -12.77
N MET A 27 17.11 -12.78 -12.09
CA MET A 27 16.32 -12.51 -10.89
C MET A 27 14.83 -12.60 -11.19
N VAL A 28 14.34 -11.89 -12.21
CA VAL A 28 12.93 -11.93 -12.62
C VAL A 28 12.51 -13.37 -12.96
N GLN A 29 13.33 -14.09 -13.74
CA GLN A 29 13.06 -15.49 -14.08
C GLN A 29 12.96 -16.39 -12.84
N ALA A 30 13.84 -16.21 -11.86
CA ALA A 30 13.84 -17.01 -10.63
C ALA A 30 12.57 -16.75 -9.80
N LEU A 31 12.14 -15.50 -9.70
CA LEU A 31 10.89 -15.11 -9.03
C LEU A 31 9.67 -15.68 -9.74
N HIS A 32 9.61 -15.62 -11.07
CA HIS A 32 8.54 -16.22 -11.86
C HIS A 32 8.46 -17.74 -11.66
N ARG A 33 9.59 -18.44 -11.62
CA ARG A 33 9.62 -19.90 -11.33
C ARG A 33 9.08 -20.23 -9.94
N ALA A 34 9.21 -19.29 -9.00
CA ALA A 34 8.62 -19.40 -7.66
C ALA A 34 7.14 -18.97 -7.61
N GLY A 35 6.53 -18.56 -8.74
CA GLY A 35 5.17 -18.06 -8.82
C GLY A 35 5.00 -16.64 -8.27
N ILE A 36 6.07 -15.86 -8.22
CA ILE A 36 6.09 -14.48 -7.69
C ILE A 36 6.19 -13.50 -8.86
N ARG A 37 5.27 -12.56 -8.94
CA ARG A 37 5.29 -11.45 -9.90
C ARG A 37 6.27 -10.36 -9.44
N VAL A 38 6.84 -9.64 -10.41
CA VAL A 38 7.80 -8.56 -10.17
C VAL A 38 7.16 -7.22 -10.52
N ILE A 39 7.10 -6.34 -9.55
CA ILE A 39 6.62 -4.96 -9.73
C ILE A 39 7.81 -4.01 -9.65
N MET A 40 7.89 -3.08 -10.59
CA MET A 40 8.97 -2.12 -10.68
C MET A 40 8.52 -0.76 -10.16
N ASP A 41 9.34 -0.13 -9.34
CA ASP A 41 9.11 1.23 -8.85
C ASP A 41 9.66 2.26 -9.85
N MET A 42 8.80 3.14 -10.37
CA MET A 42 9.12 4.07 -11.45
C MET A 42 9.04 5.51 -10.97
N VAL A 43 10.17 6.21 -11.04
CA VAL A 43 10.33 7.58 -10.59
C VAL A 43 10.38 8.51 -11.80
N TYR A 44 9.24 8.71 -12.48
CA TYR A 44 9.16 9.62 -13.63
C TYR A 44 8.85 11.07 -13.27
N ASN A 45 8.49 11.33 -12.02
CA ASN A 45 7.99 12.64 -11.57
C ASN A 45 9.06 13.74 -11.55
N HIS A 46 10.36 13.39 -11.51
CA HIS A 46 11.47 14.34 -11.52
C HIS A 46 12.75 13.73 -12.08
N THR A 47 13.75 14.56 -12.29
CA THR A 47 15.14 14.13 -12.56
C THR A 47 16.09 14.70 -11.51
N PHE A 48 17.19 14.02 -11.28
CA PHE A 48 18.19 14.45 -10.30
C PHE A 48 18.77 15.86 -10.62
N ASN A 49 19.01 16.15 -11.89
CA ASN A 49 19.53 17.43 -12.35
C ASN A 49 18.85 17.76 -13.67
N THR A 50 18.23 18.95 -13.77
CA THR A 50 17.55 19.39 -14.98
C THR A 50 18.53 19.83 -16.07
N VAL A 51 19.51 20.67 -15.73
CA VAL A 51 20.43 21.27 -16.71
C VAL A 51 21.23 20.20 -17.48
N GLU A 52 21.63 19.14 -16.80
CA GLU A 52 22.41 18.05 -17.40
C GLU A 52 21.55 16.85 -17.83
N SER A 53 20.24 16.94 -17.66
CA SER A 53 19.37 15.83 -18.05
C SER A 53 19.34 15.69 -19.58
N ASN A 54 19.21 14.45 -20.04
CA ASN A 54 19.05 14.21 -21.48
C ASN A 54 17.77 14.86 -22.02
N PHE A 55 16.75 15.04 -21.20
CA PHE A 55 15.52 15.72 -21.57
C PHE A 55 15.78 17.20 -21.92
N GLU A 56 16.44 17.93 -21.03
CA GLU A 56 16.71 19.35 -21.23
C GLU A 56 17.70 19.58 -22.38
N ARG A 57 18.72 18.72 -22.50
CA ARG A 57 19.69 18.79 -23.61
C ARG A 57 19.07 18.46 -24.97
N THR A 58 18.00 17.65 -25.01
CA THR A 58 17.33 17.29 -26.27
C THR A 58 16.38 18.39 -26.74
N VAL A 59 15.50 18.85 -25.83
CA VAL A 59 14.58 19.95 -26.13
C VAL A 59 14.45 20.85 -24.89
N PRO A 60 15.25 21.93 -24.82
CA PRO A 60 15.25 22.84 -23.69
C PRO A 60 13.86 23.41 -23.37
N GLY A 61 13.49 23.41 -22.07
CA GLY A 61 12.23 23.95 -21.59
C GLY A 61 10.99 23.11 -21.91
N TYR A 62 11.14 21.91 -22.50
CA TYR A 62 9.97 21.10 -22.91
C TYR A 62 9.51 20.08 -21.86
N PHE A 63 10.41 19.36 -21.24
CA PHE A 63 10.06 18.19 -20.43
C PHE A 63 9.75 18.47 -18.97
N TYR A 64 9.97 19.71 -18.52
CA TYR A 64 9.71 20.14 -17.15
C TYR A 64 8.65 21.21 -17.11
N ARG A 65 7.79 21.17 -16.10
CA ARG A 65 6.84 22.25 -15.82
C ARG A 65 7.59 23.45 -15.26
N GLN A 66 7.12 24.62 -15.66
CA GLN A 66 7.64 25.91 -15.23
C GLN A 66 6.51 26.73 -14.63
N LYS A 67 6.86 27.60 -13.69
CA LYS A 67 5.98 28.64 -13.17
C LYS A 67 5.87 29.78 -14.19
N GLU A 68 4.96 30.73 -13.96
CA GLU A 68 4.77 31.89 -14.81
C GLU A 68 6.04 32.75 -14.98
N ASP A 69 6.90 32.79 -13.94
CA ASP A 69 8.17 33.50 -13.94
C ASP A 69 9.31 32.75 -14.66
N GLY A 70 9.01 31.60 -15.26
CA GLY A 70 9.98 30.74 -15.96
C GLY A 70 10.84 29.87 -15.03
N THR A 71 10.69 29.95 -13.72
CA THR A 71 11.38 29.04 -12.80
C THR A 71 10.77 27.66 -12.83
N LEU A 72 11.56 26.62 -12.48
CA LEU A 72 11.07 25.25 -12.44
C LEU A 72 10.00 25.07 -11.36
N ALA A 73 8.93 24.39 -11.72
CA ALA A 73 7.96 23.89 -10.75
C ALA A 73 8.55 22.74 -9.93
N ASN A 74 8.03 22.49 -8.72
CA ASN A 74 8.63 21.55 -7.76
C ASN A 74 7.60 20.70 -7.00
N GLY A 75 6.54 20.27 -7.64
CA GLY A 75 5.54 19.38 -7.03
C GLY A 75 6.12 18.06 -6.51
N SER A 76 7.28 17.65 -7.02
CA SER A 76 8.01 16.48 -6.52
C SER A 76 8.74 16.73 -5.20
N GLY A 77 8.94 17.97 -4.76
CA GLY A 77 9.81 18.31 -3.63
C GLY A 77 11.32 18.07 -3.86
N CYS A 78 11.71 17.70 -5.10
CA CYS A 78 13.09 17.34 -5.47
C CYS A 78 13.77 18.38 -6.36
N GLY A 79 13.19 19.58 -6.46
CA GLY A 79 13.75 20.70 -7.23
C GLY A 79 13.23 20.84 -8.65
N ASN A 80 12.45 19.90 -9.15
CA ASN A 80 11.79 19.96 -10.45
C ASN A 80 10.59 19.00 -10.53
N GLU A 81 9.74 19.18 -11.51
CA GLU A 81 8.71 18.21 -11.87
C GLU A 81 8.62 18.04 -13.37
N THR A 82 8.40 16.81 -13.83
CA THR A 82 8.24 16.52 -15.26
C THR A 82 6.84 16.87 -15.75
N ALA A 83 6.75 17.30 -17.01
CA ALA A 83 5.51 17.69 -17.68
C ALA A 83 4.91 16.48 -18.41
N SER A 84 4.29 15.55 -17.65
CA SER A 84 3.74 14.29 -18.20
C SER A 84 2.64 14.52 -19.24
N GLU A 85 1.91 15.63 -19.17
CA GLU A 85 0.87 16.04 -20.12
C GLU A 85 1.42 16.35 -21.51
N ARG A 86 2.71 16.63 -21.63
CA ARG A 86 3.32 16.94 -22.93
C ARG A 86 3.52 15.68 -23.76
N PRO A 87 3.12 15.70 -25.05
CA PRO A 87 3.07 14.48 -25.88
C PRO A 87 4.35 13.64 -25.89
N MET A 88 5.53 14.27 -25.93
CA MET A 88 6.78 13.52 -25.99
C MET A 88 7.19 12.96 -24.63
N MET A 89 6.83 13.61 -23.50
CA MET A 89 7.04 13.03 -22.17
C MET A 89 6.08 11.85 -21.95
N ARG A 90 4.81 11.98 -22.29
CA ARG A 90 3.82 10.90 -22.27
C ARG A 90 4.29 9.70 -23.12
N LYS A 91 4.72 9.95 -24.34
CA LYS A 91 5.28 8.93 -25.23
C LYS A 91 6.45 8.21 -24.57
N PHE A 92 7.39 8.96 -23.98
CA PHE A 92 8.54 8.40 -23.28
C PHE A 92 8.12 7.48 -22.13
N MET A 93 7.17 7.90 -21.29
CA MET A 93 6.68 7.10 -20.16
C MET A 93 6.02 5.81 -20.64
N ILE A 94 5.15 5.88 -21.65
CA ILE A 94 4.48 4.72 -22.23
C ILE A 94 5.50 3.73 -22.82
N GLU A 95 6.44 4.21 -23.61
CA GLU A 95 7.45 3.37 -24.26
C GLU A 95 8.41 2.74 -23.23
N SER A 96 8.75 3.47 -22.16
CA SER A 96 9.56 2.98 -21.07
C SER A 96 8.86 1.84 -20.33
N VAL A 97 7.60 2.00 -19.96
CA VAL A 97 6.81 0.94 -19.31
C VAL A 97 6.72 -0.30 -20.21
N LEU A 98 6.39 -0.12 -21.49
CA LEU A 98 6.30 -1.22 -22.45
C LEU A 98 7.65 -1.91 -22.67
N TYR A 99 8.76 -1.17 -22.63
CA TYR A 99 10.12 -1.72 -22.70
C TYR A 99 10.39 -2.69 -21.54
N TRP A 100 10.10 -2.29 -20.29
CA TRP A 100 10.29 -3.14 -19.12
C TRP A 100 9.41 -4.39 -19.16
N ILE A 101 8.19 -4.30 -19.68
CA ILE A 101 7.32 -5.47 -19.88
C ILE A 101 7.94 -6.42 -20.90
N LYS A 102 8.31 -5.91 -22.07
CA LYS A 102 8.77 -6.75 -23.19
C LYS A 102 10.15 -7.35 -22.97
N GLU A 103 11.09 -6.54 -22.46
CA GLU A 103 12.48 -6.95 -22.32
C GLU A 103 12.78 -7.70 -21.04
N TYR A 104 12.07 -7.37 -19.95
CA TYR A 104 12.35 -7.92 -18.63
C TYR A 104 11.19 -8.70 -18.00
N HIS A 105 10.05 -8.79 -18.69
CA HIS A 105 8.84 -9.48 -18.22
C HIS A 105 8.33 -8.96 -16.86
N ILE A 106 8.37 -7.65 -16.68
CA ILE A 106 7.85 -7.00 -15.48
C ILE A 106 6.32 -7.11 -15.45
N ASP A 107 5.76 -7.47 -14.29
CA ASP A 107 4.33 -7.78 -14.10
C ASP A 107 3.54 -6.64 -13.46
N GLY A 108 4.17 -5.52 -13.17
CA GLY A 108 3.49 -4.36 -12.60
C GLY A 108 4.40 -3.18 -12.37
N PHE A 109 3.79 -2.03 -12.09
CA PHE A 109 4.51 -0.78 -11.86
C PHE A 109 3.89 -0.03 -10.67
N ARG A 110 4.75 0.41 -9.77
CA ARG A 110 4.43 1.41 -8.75
C ARG A 110 4.97 2.75 -9.23
N PHE A 111 4.13 3.78 -9.27
CA PHE A 111 4.55 5.13 -9.63
C PHE A 111 4.80 5.95 -8.38
N ASP A 112 6.06 6.34 -8.21
CA ASP A 112 6.49 7.29 -7.19
C ASP A 112 5.84 8.64 -7.44
N LEU A 113 5.30 9.29 -6.39
CA LEU A 113 4.58 10.56 -6.49
C LEU A 113 3.67 10.62 -7.73
N MET A 114 2.85 9.59 -7.94
CA MET A 114 1.96 9.49 -9.10
C MET A 114 1.07 10.74 -9.25
N GLY A 115 0.72 11.38 -8.14
CA GLY A 115 -0.06 12.62 -8.10
C GLY A 115 0.61 13.82 -8.76
N VAL A 116 1.87 13.75 -9.15
CA VAL A 116 2.54 14.77 -9.99
C VAL A 116 2.16 14.60 -11.48
N HIS A 117 1.79 13.38 -11.91
CA HIS A 117 1.41 13.09 -13.29
C HIS A 117 -0.04 13.45 -13.58
N ASP A 118 -0.34 13.70 -14.83
CA ASP A 118 -1.71 13.93 -15.28
C ASP A 118 -2.48 12.62 -15.49
N ILE A 119 -3.80 12.68 -15.30
CA ILE A 119 -4.73 11.55 -15.42
C ILE A 119 -4.68 10.94 -16.82
N GLU A 120 -4.61 11.76 -17.87
CA GLU A 120 -4.62 11.26 -19.24
C GLU A 120 -3.38 10.40 -19.53
N THR A 121 -2.20 10.83 -19.07
CA THR A 121 -0.97 10.04 -19.21
C THR A 121 -1.09 8.71 -18.48
N MET A 122 -1.61 8.70 -17.25
CA MET A 122 -1.79 7.45 -16.50
C MET A 122 -2.79 6.50 -17.19
N ASN A 123 -3.88 7.04 -17.73
CA ASN A 123 -4.86 6.25 -18.48
C ASN A 123 -4.30 5.71 -19.81
N GLU A 124 -3.50 6.50 -20.55
CA GLU A 124 -2.87 6.02 -21.77
C GLU A 124 -1.80 4.94 -21.47
N ILE A 125 -1.06 5.04 -20.37
CA ILE A 125 -0.18 3.96 -19.89
C ILE A 125 -1.00 2.71 -19.62
N ARG A 126 -2.11 2.80 -18.83
CA ARG A 126 -2.98 1.66 -18.53
C ARG A 126 -3.53 1.02 -19.80
N LYS A 127 -3.99 1.82 -20.73
CA LYS A 127 -4.51 1.37 -22.03
C LYS A 127 -3.43 0.65 -22.88
N ALA A 128 -2.22 1.19 -22.90
CA ALA A 128 -1.09 0.57 -23.62
C ALA A 128 -0.69 -0.77 -22.99
N VAL A 129 -0.63 -0.84 -21.67
CA VAL A 129 -0.34 -2.05 -20.90
C VAL A 129 -1.42 -3.11 -21.10
N ASN A 130 -2.70 -2.73 -21.08
CA ASN A 130 -3.83 -3.65 -21.31
C ASN A 130 -3.77 -4.37 -22.67
N LYS A 131 -3.18 -3.74 -23.71
CA LYS A 131 -2.98 -4.37 -25.00
C LYS A 131 -1.93 -5.48 -24.99
N VAL A 132 -1.02 -5.46 -24.02
CA VAL A 132 0.01 -6.48 -23.83
C VAL A 132 -0.51 -7.57 -22.89
N ASP A 133 -0.90 -7.18 -21.68
CA ASP A 133 -1.47 -8.07 -20.67
C ASP A 133 -2.31 -7.23 -19.67
N PRO A 134 -3.64 -7.41 -19.62
CA PRO A 134 -4.51 -6.69 -18.70
C PRO A 134 -4.31 -7.08 -17.23
N THR A 135 -3.59 -8.14 -16.94
CA THR A 135 -3.28 -8.58 -15.56
C THR A 135 -2.10 -7.87 -14.94
N ILE A 136 -1.34 -7.08 -15.71
CA ILE A 136 -0.23 -6.27 -15.21
C ILE A 136 -0.77 -5.20 -14.26
N CYS A 137 -0.23 -5.19 -13.04
CA CYS A 137 -0.69 -4.30 -11.97
C CYS A 137 -0.12 -2.88 -12.16
N ILE A 138 -0.95 -1.85 -11.97
CA ILE A 138 -0.50 -0.45 -11.90
C ILE A 138 -1.06 0.18 -10.65
N TYR A 139 -0.18 0.76 -9.85
CA TYR A 139 -0.57 1.56 -8.68
C TYR A 139 0.50 2.61 -8.37
N GLY A 140 0.20 3.52 -7.47
CA GLY A 140 1.17 4.53 -7.08
C GLY A 140 0.74 5.38 -5.90
N GLU A 141 1.52 6.39 -5.64
CA GLU A 141 1.25 7.40 -4.62
C GLU A 141 0.31 8.46 -5.19
N GLY A 142 -0.94 8.45 -4.74
CA GLY A 142 -1.96 9.44 -5.16
C GLY A 142 -1.78 10.80 -4.49
N TRP A 143 -0.55 11.27 -4.36
CA TRP A 143 -0.18 12.57 -3.80
C TRP A 143 1.07 13.14 -4.48
N ALA A 144 1.37 14.40 -4.20
CA ALA A 144 2.61 15.08 -4.52
C ALA A 144 3.29 15.54 -3.23
N ALA A 145 4.59 15.82 -3.27
CA ALA A 145 5.33 16.31 -2.10
C ALA A 145 5.13 17.81 -1.86
N ASP A 146 4.83 18.57 -2.92
CA ASP A 146 4.48 19.98 -2.91
C ASP A 146 3.39 20.22 -3.97
N THR A 147 3.02 21.45 -4.23
CA THR A 147 1.96 21.81 -5.19
C THR A 147 2.47 21.74 -6.64
N PRO A 148 2.01 20.79 -7.47
CA PRO A 148 2.35 20.74 -8.88
C PRO A 148 1.78 21.94 -9.66
N GLN A 149 2.48 22.38 -10.70
CA GLN A 149 2.02 23.45 -11.59
C GLN A 149 1.16 22.88 -12.74
N TYR A 150 0.06 22.24 -12.38
CA TYR A 150 -0.95 21.69 -13.29
C TYR A 150 -2.32 21.69 -12.59
N PRO A 151 -3.45 21.76 -13.33
CA PRO A 151 -4.78 21.77 -12.72
C PRO A 151 -5.01 20.56 -11.80
N ALA A 152 -5.44 20.80 -10.58
CA ALA A 152 -5.57 19.76 -9.54
C ALA A 152 -6.58 18.66 -9.89
N ASP A 153 -7.64 18.99 -10.63
CA ASP A 153 -8.65 18.05 -11.13
C ASP A 153 -8.16 17.15 -12.27
N SER A 154 -7.05 17.53 -12.89
CA SER A 154 -6.40 16.81 -13.98
C SER A 154 -5.18 16.01 -13.54
N LEU A 155 -4.80 16.08 -12.25
CA LEU A 155 -3.69 15.33 -11.67
C LEU A 155 -4.14 13.96 -11.14
N ALA A 156 -3.24 12.97 -11.22
CA ALA A 156 -3.45 11.61 -10.74
C ALA A 156 -3.40 11.52 -9.20
N MET A 157 -4.04 12.48 -8.55
CA MET A 157 -4.21 12.52 -7.10
C MET A 157 -5.23 11.48 -6.63
N LYS A 158 -5.13 11.04 -5.40
CA LYS A 158 -6.04 10.08 -4.76
C LYS A 158 -7.52 10.46 -4.93
N GLY A 159 -7.85 11.73 -4.75
CA GLY A 159 -9.22 12.23 -4.93
C GLY A 159 -9.80 12.08 -6.34
N ASN A 160 -8.96 11.81 -7.32
CA ASN A 160 -9.33 11.67 -8.75
C ASN A 160 -9.20 10.22 -9.25
N VAL A 161 -8.95 9.25 -8.38
CA VAL A 161 -8.67 7.87 -8.80
C VAL A 161 -9.86 7.20 -9.50
N SER A 162 -11.08 7.65 -9.23
CA SER A 162 -12.29 7.22 -9.97
C SER A 162 -12.18 7.47 -11.48
N HIS A 163 -11.39 8.46 -11.91
CA HIS A 163 -11.11 8.75 -13.32
C HIS A 163 -9.98 7.89 -13.91
N MET A 164 -9.40 6.99 -13.12
CA MET A 164 -8.29 6.12 -13.52
C MET A 164 -8.64 4.63 -13.31
N PRO A 165 -9.58 4.06 -14.11
CA PRO A 165 -10.01 2.67 -13.94
C PRO A 165 -8.83 1.71 -14.12
N GLY A 166 -8.70 0.74 -13.19
CA GLY A 166 -7.62 -0.25 -13.20
C GLY A 166 -6.27 0.26 -12.69
N ILE A 167 -6.25 1.43 -12.04
CA ILE A 167 -5.08 1.97 -11.32
C ILE A 167 -5.46 2.13 -9.86
N ALA A 168 -4.56 1.69 -8.96
CA ALA A 168 -4.75 1.77 -7.52
C ALA A 168 -3.82 2.81 -6.87
N VAL A 169 -4.21 3.28 -5.68
CA VAL A 169 -3.40 4.22 -4.89
C VAL A 169 -3.30 3.77 -3.43
N PHE A 170 -2.26 4.19 -2.76
CA PHE A 170 -2.07 3.97 -1.33
C PHE A 170 -3.10 4.73 -0.50
N SER A 171 -3.67 4.06 0.52
CA SER A 171 -4.58 4.69 1.48
C SER A 171 -3.85 5.15 2.74
N ASP A 172 -3.51 6.42 2.80
CA ASP A 172 -3.00 7.05 4.01
C ASP A 172 -4.09 7.16 5.10
N GLU A 173 -5.39 7.12 4.74
CA GLU A 173 -6.48 7.04 5.71
C GLU A 173 -6.37 5.80 6.58
N LEU A 174 -6.14 4.63 5.97
CA LEU A 174 -6.00 3.38 6.72
C LEU A 174 -4.70 3.35 7.52
N ARG A 175 -3.56 3.70 6.89
CA ARG A 175 -2.25 3.75 7.54
C ARG A 175 -2.30 4.62 8.80
N ASP A 176 -2.74 5.87 8.65
CA ASP A 176 -2.73 6.83 9.73
C ASP A 176 -3.91 6.66 10.69
N GLY A 177 -5.02 6.07 10.23
CA GLY A 177 -6.11 5.59 11.08
C GLY A 177 -5.68 4.49 12.03
N LEU A 178 -4.75 3.63 11.62
CA LEU A 178 -4.14 2.59 12.46
C LEU A 178 -3.02 3.15 13.33
N CYS A 179 -2.04 3.82 12.72
CA CYS A 179 -0.77 4.17 13.36
C CYS A 179 -0.68 5.61 13.87
N GLY A 180 -1.55 6.51 13.40
CA GLY A 180 -1.46 7.95 13.61
C GLY A 180 -0.73 8.70 12.48
N PRO A 181 -0.79 10.05 12.44
CA PRO A 181 -0.24 10.85 11.35
C PRO A 181 1.26 10.63 11.15
N VAL A 182 1.67 10.35 9.91
CA VAL A 182 3.06 9.99 9.58
C VAL A 182 4.08 11.05 9.97
N TRP A 183 3.71 12.34 9.92
CA TRP A 183 4.57 13.48 10.28
C TRP A 183 4.60 13.80 11.79
N LYS A 184 3.81 13.09 12.63
CA LYS A 184 3.78 13.20 14.08
C LYS A 184 4.00 11.85 14.71
N LYS A 185 5.25 11.40 14.68
CA LYS A 185 5.63 10.03 15.06
C LYS A 185 5.22 9.64 16.49
N GLU A 186 5.12 10.61 17.39
CA GLU A 186 4.71 10.42 18.80
C GLU A 186 3.19 10.25 18.97
N LYS A 187 2.40 10.61 17.95
CA LYS A 187 0.94 10.48 18.00
C LYS A 187 0.53 9.11 17.49
N GLY A 188 -0.10 8.33 18.36
CA GLY A 188 -0.78 7.08 17.99
C GLY A 188 -2.19 7.33 17.46
N ALA A 189 -2.84 6.24 17.02
CA ALA A 189 -4.25 6.19 16.65
C ALA A 189 -4.86 4.87 17.15
N PHE A 190 -5.65 4.18 16.33
CA PHE A 190 -6.39 2.98 16.74
C PHE A 190 -5.51 1.94 17.46
N LEU A 191 -4.34 1.58 16.91
CA LEU A 191 -3.44 0.59 17.50
C LEU A 191 -2.92 1.01 18.89
N ALA A 192 -2.70 2.29 19.11
CA ALA A 192 -2.26 2.83 20.39
C ALA A 192 -3.40 3.07 21.40
N GLY A 193 -4.62 2.62 21.09
CA GLY A 193 -5.79 2.84 21.94
C GLY A 193 -6.26 4.30 21.98
N VAL A 194 -5.86 5.12 20.98
CA VAL A 194 -6.32 6.52 20.87
C VAL A 194 -7.66 6.51 20.15
N PRO A 195 -8.72 7.07 20.76
CA PRO A 195 -10.06 7.05 20.19
C PRO A 195 -10.23 8.01 19.00
N GLY A 196 -11.23 7.73 18.15
CA GLY A 196 -11.66 8.62 17.05
C GLY A 196 -11.14 8.25 15.68
N ALA A 197 -10.34 7.18 15.55
CA ALA A 197 -9.82 6.71 14.27
C ALA A 197 -10.66 5.59 13.64
N GLU A 198 -11.70 5.12 14.35
CA GLU A 198 -12.49 3.94 13.95
C GLU A 198 -13.11 4.11 12.55
N MET A 199 -13.57 5.34 12.22
CA MET A 199 -14.20 5.59 10.93
C MET A 199 -13.18 5.53 9.78
N SER A 200 -11.96 6.03 9.99
CA SER A 200 -10.86 5.90 9.02
C SER A 200 -10.46 4.44 8.78
N VAL A 201 -10.44 3.64 9.84
CA VAL A 201 -10.17 2.19 9.72
C VAL A 201 -11.31 1.48 8.99
N LYS A 202 -12.59 1.80 9.30
CA LYS A 202 -13.75 1.27 8.57
C LYS A 202 -13.71 1.64 7.09
N PHE A 203 -13.34 2.89 6.77
CA PHE A 203 -13.16 3.35 5.40
C PHE A 203 -12.12 2.50 4.63
N GLY A 204 -10.99 2.19 5.30
CA GLY A 204 -10.00 1.27 4.74
C GLY A 204 -10.49 -0.17 4.61
N ILE A 205 -11.26 -0.68 5.58
CA ILE A 205 -11.83 -2.04 5.54
C ILE A 205 -12.71 -2.25 4.30
N VAL A 206 -13.53 -1.27 3.92
CA VAL A 206 -14.40 -1.35 2.74
C VAL A 206 -13.66 -1.07 1.42
N GLY A 207 -12.39 -0.69 1.46
CA GLY A 207 -11.60 -0.41 0.24
C GLY A 207 -11.82 0.98 -0.33
N ALA A 208 -12.06 1.99 0.52
CA ALA A 208 -12.27 3.41 0.19
C ALA A 208 -13.46 3.69 -0.75
N ILE A 209 -14.37 2.74 -0.88
CA ILE A 209 -15.62 2.87 -1.65
C ILE A 209 -16.72 3.51 -0.82
N GLU A 210 -17.78 3.97 -1.49
CA GLU A 210 -19.00 4.36 -0.81
C GLU A 210 -19.64 3.16 -0.09
N HIS A 211 -19.95 3.35 1.20
CA HIS A 211 -20.60 2.32 2.01
C HIS A 211 -21.57 2.97 3.02
N PRO A 212 -22.81 2.45 3.18
CA PRO A 212 -23.85 3.11 3.99
C PRO A 212 -23.49 3.29 5.48
N GLN A 213 -22.58 2.47 6.01
CA GLN A 213 -22.14 2.53 7.41
C GLN A 213 -20.81 3.27 7.59
N VAL A 214 -20.26 3.92 6.54
CA VAL A 214 -19.02 4.71 6.61
C VAL A 214 -19.34 6.17 6.35
N ARG A 215 -19.16 7.01 7.37
CA ARG A 215 -19.37 8.45 7.31
C ARG A 215 -18.05 9.13 6.99
N CYS A 216 -17.92 9.65 5.78
CA CYS A 216 -16.66 10.25 5.32
C CYS A 216 -16.34 11.58 5.99
N ASP A 217 -17.31 12.27 6.61
CA ASP A 217 -17.09 13.46 7.44
C ASP A 217 -16.22 13.22 8.68
N SER A 218 -16.11 11.95 9.07
CA SER A 218 -15.34 11.50 10.24
C SER A 218 -14.09 10.70 9.85
N VAL A 219 -13.75 10.67 8.55
CA VAL A 219 -12.52 10.04 8.03
C VAL A 219 -11.40 11.09 7.96
N ASN A 220 -10.18 10.69 8.35
CA ASN A 220 -9.01 11.55 8.14
C ASN A 220 -8.75 11.76 6.63
N TYR A 221 -8.29 12.95 6.26
CA TYR A 221 -7.87 13.34 4.89
C TYR A 221 -8.98 13.39 3.83
N SER A 222 -9.93 12.45 3.80
CA SER A 222 -10.91 12.34 2.73
C SER A 222 -12.33 12.56 3.23
N GLN A 223 -13.02 13.56 2.65
CA GLN A 223 -14.41 13.92 3.00
C GLN A 223 -15.44 13.17 2.12
N LYS A 224 -14.99 12.33 1.19
CA LYS A 224 -15.82 11.51 0.30
C LYS A 224 -15.09 10.22 -0.07
N PRO A 225 -15.82 9.18 -0.47
CA PRO A 225 -15.21 8.00 -1.10
C PRO A 225 -14.42 8.42 -2.35
N TRP A 226 -13.28 7.79 -2.57
CA TRP A 226 -12.47 8.11 -3.74
C TRP A 226 -12.27 6.91 -4.68
N ALA A 227 -12.50 5.69 -4.21
CA ALA A 227 -12.44 4.48 -5.04
C ALA A 227 -13.84 4.11 -5.56
N GLU A 228 -13.94 3.76 -6.85
CA GLU A 228 -15.15 3.13 -7.40
C GLU A 228 -15.19 1.65 -7.09
N GLN A 229 -14.01 1.03 -7.03
CA GLN A 229 -13.83 -0.39 -6.72
C GLN A 229 -12.77 -0.57 -5.63
N PRO A 230 -12.91 -1.54 -4.72
CA PRO A 230 -11.92 -1.78 -3.67
C PRO A 230 -10.54 -2.16 -4.22
N THR A 231 -10.46 -2.62 -5.46
CA THR A 231 -9.20 -2.88 -6.17
C THR A 231 -8.41 -1.63 -6.55
N GLN A 232 -8.96 -0.45 -6.35
CA GLN A 232 -8.25 0.82 -6.52
C GLN A 232 -7.55 1.30 -5.24
N MET A 233 -7.64 0.56 -4.14
CA MET A 233 -7.03 0.90 -2.88
C MET A 233 -5.92 -0.08 -2.47
N ILE A 234 -4.75 0.44 -2.12
CA ILE A 234 -3.67 -0.32 -1.45
C ILE A 234 -3.83 -0.16 0.06
N SER A 235 -4.05 -1.29 0.74
CA SER A 235 -4.16 -1.39 2.20
C SER A 235 -2.79 -1.65 2.81
N TYR A 236 -2.29 -0.78 3.68
CA TYR A 236 -0.98 -0.90 4.28
C TYR A 236 -0.88 -0.19 5.63
N VAL A 237 0.18 -0.45 6.37
CA VAL A 237 0.48 0.20 7.65
C VAL A 237 1.83 0.91 7.67
N SER A 238 2.80 0.45 6.89
CA SER A 238 4.07 1.13 6.66
C SER A 238 4.68 0.76 5.30
N CYS A 239 5.63 1.54 4.84
CA CYS A 239 6.40 1.28 3.63
C CYS A 239 7.86 1.75 3.81
N HIS A 240 8.62 1.90 2.73
CA HIS A 240 10.01 2.35 2.79
C HIS A 240 10.14 3.82 3.24
N ASP A 241 9.13 4.66 2.97
CA ASP A 241 9.03 6.04 3.46
C ASP A 241 8.39 6.09 4.84
N GLY A 242 8.94 6.92 5.72
CA GLY A 242 8.52 7.00 7.09
C GLY A 242 9.10 5.88 7.98
N LEU A 243 8.59 5.78 9.20
CA LEU A 243 8.98 4.74 10.16
C LEU A 243 8.40 3.38 9.73
N CYS A 244 9.18 2.31 9.84
CA CYS A 244 8.61 0.97 9.77
C CYS A 244 7.66 0.72 10.96
N LEU A 245 6.79 -0.28 10.86
CA LEU A 245 5.70 -0.49 11.83
C LEU A 245 6.20 -0.57 13.28
N VAL A 246 7.25 -1.35 13.54
CA VAL A 246 7.79 -1.50 14.90
C VAL A 246 8.32 -0.18 15.45
N ASP A 247 9.06 0.59 14.64
CA ASP A 247 9.56 1.91 15.06
C ASP A 247 8.43 2.90 15.30
N ARG A 248 7.37 2.81 14.47
CA ARG A 248 6.18 3.64 14.63
C ARG A 248 5.44 3.34 15.94
N LEU A 249 5.25 2.06 16.27
CA LEU A 249 4.65 1.63 17.52
C LEU A 249 5.48 2.05 18.74
N LYS A 250 6.80 1.89 18.68
CA LYS A 250 7.71 2.37 19.73
C LYS A 250 7.61 3.88 19.94
N ALA A 251 7.55 4.66 18.86
CA ALA A 251 7.50 6.12 18.94
C ALA A 251 6.17 6.61 19.51
N SER A 252 5.04 5.99 19.16
CA SER A 252 3.70 6.37 19.65
C SER A 252 3.33 5.74 20.99
N MET A 253 4.04 4.69 21.40
CA MET A 253 3.81 3.98 22.68
C MET A 253 5.15 3.67 23.37
N PRO A 254 5.85 4.70 23.88
CA PRO A 254 7.22 4.55 24.40
C PRO A 254 7.35 3.62 25.62
N GLY A 255 6.23 3.24 26.26
CA GLY A 255 6.19 2.29 27.37
C GLY A 255 5.76 0.87 26.98
N ALA A 256 5.54 0.59 25.68
CA ALA A 256 5.07 -0.71 25.24
C ALA A 256 6.14 -1.80 25.43
N THR A 257 5.73 -2.95 26.01
CA THR A 257 6.61 -4.12 26.13
C THR A 257 6.84 -4.79 24.77
N PRO A 258 7.90 -5.59 24.60
CA PRO A 258 8.10 -6.37 23.37
C PRO A 258 6.89 -7.22 22.98
N GLU A 259 6.23 -7.85 23.97
CA GLU A 259 5.03 -8.68 23.76
C GLU A 259 3.85 -7.84 23.27
N GLN A 260 3.69 -6.61 23.79
CA GLN A 260 2.67 -5.69 23.33
C GLN A 260 2.94 -5.25 21.87
N LEU A 261 4.19 -4.96 21.54
CA LEU A 261 4.57 -4.60 20.16
C LEU A 261 4.27 -5.74 19.19
N VAL A 262 4.59 -6.99 19.55
CA VAL A 262 4.25 -8.18 18.75
C VAL A 262 2.73 -8.31 18.56
N ARG A 263 1.93 -8.13 19.61
CA ARG A 263 0.46 -8.19 19.52
C ARG A 263 -0.11 -7.11 18.62
N LEU A 264 0.42 -5.89 18.70
CA LEU A 264 -0.02 -4.75 17.88
C LEU A 264 0.40 -4.90 16.43
N ASP A 265 1.59 -5.41 16.15
CA ASP A 265 2.04 -5.75 14.80
C ASP A 265 1.08 -6.78 14.16
N LYS A 266 0.81 -7.87 14.84
CA LYS A 266 -0.16 -8.88 14.40
C LYS A 266 -1.56 -8.31 14.19
N LEU A 267 -2.04 -7.43 15.08
CA LEU A 267 -3.34 -6.76 14.95
C LEU A 267 -3.37 -5.87 13.71
N ALA A 268 -2.33 -5.06 13.49
CA ALA A 268 -2.21 -4.18 12.33
C ALA A 268 -2.33 -4.96 11.01
N GLN A 269 -1.58 -6.05 10.90
CA GLN A 269 -1.62 -6.87 9.70
C GLN A 269 -2.93 -7.65 9.56
N THR A 270 -3.58 -8.01 10.67
CA THR A 270 -4.91 -8.60 10.59
C THR A 270 -5.90 -7.64 9.95
N VAL A 271 -5.85 -6.35 10.29
CA VAL A 271 -6.69 -5.33 9.62
C VAL A 271 -6.36 -5.25 8.12
N VAL A 272 -5.08 -5.18 7.75
CA VAL A 272 -4.67 -5.11 6.34
C VAL A 272 -5.17 -6.32 5.54
N PHE A 273 -4.96 -7.53 6.05
CA PHE A 273 -5.29 -8.76 5.32
C PHE A 273 -6.78 -9.13 5.32
N THR A 274 -7.58 -8.54 6.19
CA THR A 274 -9.03 -8.74 6.22
C THR A 274 -9.81 -7.58 5.61
N SER A 275 -9.13 -6.51 5.18
CA SER A 275 -9.69 -5.39 4.42
C SER A 275 -9.91 -5.77 2.95
N GLN A 276 -10.84 -5.10 2.26
CA GLN A 276 -11.21 -5.39 0.88
C GLN A 276 -10.23 -4.84 -0.17
N GLY A 277 -9.37 -3.87 0.20
CA GLY A 277 -8.31 -3.36 -0.67
C GLY A 277 -7.21 -4.39 -0.97
N ILE A 278 -6.26 -4.00 -1.79
CA ILE A 278 -5.08 -4.81 -2.12
C ILE A 278 -4.09 -4.72 -0.95
N PRO A 279 -3.73 -5.83 -0.28
CA PRO A 279 -2.81 -5.78 0.85
C PRO A 279 -1.37 -5.54 0.39
N PHE A 280 -0.66 -4.72 1.16
CA PHE A 280 0.75 -4.44 0.97
C PHE A 280 1.50 -4.61 2.28
N ILE A 281 2.66 -5.27 2.24
CA ILE A 281 3.57 -5.49 3.38
C ILE A 281 4.91 -4.84 3.04
N TYR A 282 5.46 -4.06 3.97
CA TYR A 282 6.83 -3.62 3.87
C TYR A 282 7.79 -4.76 4.24
N ALA A 283 8.75 -5.06 3.38
CA ALA A 283 9.67 -6.19 3.56
C ALA A 283 10.37 -6.15 4.93
N GLY A 284 10.25 -7.23 5.69
CA GLY A 284 10.78 -7.39 7.04
C GLY A 284 9.77 -7.12 8.17
N GLU A 285 8.56 -6.61 7.89
CA GLU A 285 7.51 -6.50 8.91
C GLU A 285 7.19 -7.86 9.51
N GLU A 286 7.16 -8.90 8.69
CA GLU A 286 6.90 -10.29 9.09
C GLU A 286 7.93 -10.86 10.08
N VAL A 287 9.02 -10.15 10.31
CA VAL A 287 10.07 -10.49 11.28
C VAL A 287 10.36 -9.36 12.27
N MET A 288 9.43 -8.43 12.42
CA MET A 288 9.55 -7.27 13.32
C MET A 288 10.74 -6.37 12.96
N ARG A 289 10.88 -6.00 11.67
CA ARG A 289 11.96 -5.14 11.19
C ARG A 289 12.03 -3.83 11.98
N ASP A 290 13.24 -3.48 12.39
CA ASP A 290 13.55 -2.32 13.19
C ASP A 290 14.64 -1.49 12.47
N LYS A 291 14.35 -0.25 12.17
CA LYS A 291 15.25 0.72 11.54
C LYS A 291 15.75 1.76 12.53
N GLN A 292 15.71 1.43 13.83
CA GLN A 292 16.25 2.25 14.92
C GLN A 292 15.61 3.66 15.00
N GLY A 293 14.34 3.78 14.61
CA GLY A 293 13.61 5.04 14.60
C GLY A 293 13.96 5.99 13.43
N VAL A 294 14.69 5.48 12.41
CA VAL A 294 15.05 6.27 11.23
C VAL A 294 13.93 6.18 10.19
N GLY A 295 13.17 7.27 10.01
CA GLY A 295 12.07 7.34 9.06
C GLY A 295 12.51 7.54 7.62
N ASN A 296 13.44 8.47 7.38
CA ASN A 296 13.98 8.76 6.04
C ASN A 296 15.35 8.11 5.86
N SER A 297 15.37 6.81 5.57
CA SER A 297 16.57 5.98 5.63
C SER A 297 17.25 5.73 4.29
N TYR A 298 16.83 6.40 3.20
CA TYR A 298 17.34 6.11 1.85
C TYR A 298 18.85 6.30 1.68
N LYS A 299 19.47 7.16 2.49
CA LYS A 299 20.93 7.36 2.55
C LYS A 299 21.59 6.72 3.78
N SER A 300 20.82 6.00 4.59
CA SER A 300 21.37 5.36 5.78
C SER A 300 22.21 4.12 5.42
N PRO A 301 23.19 3.76 6.25
CA PRO A 301 24.03 2.59 5.99
C PRO A 301 23.24 1.27 6.17
N ASP A 302 23.87 0.17 5.77
CA ASP A 302 23.30 -1.19 5.90
C ASP A 302 22.91 -1.55 7.34
N ALA A 303 23.63 -1.02 8.33
CA ALA A 303 23.27 -1.19 9.74
C ALA A 303 21.83 -0.75 10.09
N VAL A 304 21.25 0.16 9.30
CA VAL A 304 19.86 0.62 9.41
C VAL A 304 18.96 -0.08 8.38
N ASN A 305 19.43 -0.23 7.14
CA ASN A 305 18.60 -0.64 6.00
C ASN A 305 18.58 -2.14 5.77
N ALA A 306 19.60 -2.90 6.15
CA ALA A 306 19.62 -4.35 5.96
C ALA A 306 18.51 -5.04 6.75
N ILE A 307 17.91 -6.07 6.15
CA ILE A 307 16.96 -6.94 6.85
C ILE A 307 17.78 -7.99 7.60
N ASP A 308 17.70 -7.98 8.93
CA ASP A 308 18.32 -9.02 9.76
C ASP A 308 17.49 -10.30 9.72
N TRP A 309 17.83 -11.20 8.81
CA TRP A 309 17.11 -12.47 8.62
C TRP A 309 17.19 -13.43 9.82
N ARG A 310 18.10 -13.21 10.79
CA ARG A 310 18.13 -13.97 12.05
C ARG A 310 16.84 -13.74 12.85
N ARG A 311 16.19 -12.59 12.67
CA ARG A 311 14.90 -12.28 13.26
C ARG A 311 13.79 -13.25 12.85
N LYS A 312 13.92 -13.93 11.70
CA LYS A 312 12.99 -15.01 11.31
C LYS A 312 12.98 -16.17 12.30
N THR A 313 14.10 -16.42 12.98
CA THR A 313 14.18 -17.42 14.06
C THR A 313 13.68 -16.85 15.38
N THR A 314 14.11 -15.66 15.75
CA THR A 314 13.74 -15.04 17.05
C THR A 314 12.29 -14.57 17.10
N ASN A 315 11.70 -14.18 15.97
CA ASN A 315 10.30 -13.76 15.82
C ASN A 315 9.52 -14.76 14.91
N GLY A 316 9.84 -16.03 15.01
CA GLY A 316 9.25 -17.07 14.17
C GLY A 316 7.73 -17.20 14.32
N ASP A 317 7.19 -16.84 15.46
CA ASP A 317 5.75 -16.78 15.71
C ASP A 317 5.06 -15.67 14.93
N VAL A 318 5.71 -14.49 14.77
CA VAL A 318 5.22 -13.39 13.92
C VAL A 318 5.26 -13.81 12.46
N PHE A 319 6.40 -14.33 12.00
CA PHE A 319 6.54 -14.84 10.63
C PHE A 319 5.45 -15.87 10.28
N MET A 320 5.21 -16.84 11.18
CA MET A 320 4.17 -17.85 10.97
C MET A 320 2.76 -17.26 11.01
N TYR A 321 2.54 -16.22 11.81
CA TYR A 321 1.26 -15.51 11.84
C TYR A 321 0.96 -14.85 10.49
N TYR A 322 1.91 -14.09 9.92
CA TYR A 322 1.77 -13.49 8.59
C TYR A 322 1.51 -14.54 7.50
N LYS A 323 2.26 -15.63 7.51
CA LYS A 323 2.01 -16.74 6.58
C LYS A 323 0.58 -17.26 6.67
N ARG A 324 0.07 -17.47 7.89
CA ARG A 324 -1.31 -17.93 8.11
C ARG A 324 -2.37 -16.90 7.73
N LEU A 325 -2.09 -15.60 7.92
CA LEU A 325 -2.97 -14.53 7.41
C LEU A 325 -3.07 -14.55 5.88
N ILE A 326 -1.94 -14.73 5.20
CA ILE A 326 -1.89 -14.85 3.73
C ILE A 326 -2.68 -16.07 3.29
N ASP A 327 -2.48 -17.21 3.94
CA ASP A 327 -3.20 -18.47 3.64
C ASP A 327 -4.71 -18.29 3.88
N LEU A 328 -5.10 -17.65 4.99
CA LEU A 328 -6.50 -17.33 5.30
C LEU A 328 -7.14 -16.48 4.20
N ARG A 329 -6.50 -15.36 3.83
CA ARG A 329 -7.01 -14.48 2.76
C ARG A 329 -7.08 -15.18 1.41
N LYS A 330 -6.10 -16.04 1.07
CA LYS A 330 -6.11 -16.80 -0.18
C LYS A 330 -7.22 -17.85 -0.22
N SER A 331 -7.49 -18.50 0.90
CA SER A 331 -8.52 -19.55 1.02
C SER A 331 -9.94 -18.99 1.11
N HIS A 332 -10.11 -17.74 1.58
CA HIS A 332 -11.40 -17.12 1.81
C HIS A 332 -11.62 -15.91 0.87
N PRO A 333 -12.31 -16.12 -0.27
CA PRO A 333 -12.56 -15.05 -1.24
C PRO A 333 -13.44 -13.91 -0.70
N ALA A 334 -14.14 -14.10 0.42
CA ALA A 334 -14.87 -13.05 1.13
C ALA A 334 -14.00 -11.85 1.50
N PHE A 335 -12.70 -12.03 1.78
CA PHE A 335 -11.77 -10.96 2.11
C PHE A 335 -11.25 -10.19 0.88
N ARG A 336 -11.63 -10.59 -0.34
CA ARG A 336 -11.14 -10.00 -1.59
C ARG A 336 -12.24 -9.98 -2.66
N MET A 337 -13.35 -9.35 -2.33
CA MET A 337 -14.53 -9.32 -3.20
C MET A 337 -14.25 -8.59 -4.53
N GLY A 338 -13.41 -7.57 -4.52
CA GLY A 338 -12.95 -6.87 -5.73
C GLY A 338 -14.00 -6.02 -6.44
N ASP A 339 -15.24 -6.02 -5.94
CA ASP A 339 -16.40 -5.37 -6.52
C ASP A 339 -17.17 -4.61 -5.43
N ALA A 340 -17.47 -3.33 -5.68
CA ALA A 340 -18.09 -2.45 -4.71
C ALA A 340 -19.52 -2.86 -4.34
N GLU A 341 -20.31 -3.37 -5.30
CA GLU A 341 -21.67 -3.84 -5.04
C GLU A 341 -21.65 -5.08 -4.13
N LYS A 342 -20.71 -6.00 -4.37
CA LYS A 342 -20.51 -7.16 -3.49
C LYS A 342 -20.15 -6.73 -2.08
N VAL A 343 -19.23 -5.76 -1.93
CA VAL A 343 -18.85 -5.24 -0.61
C VAL A 343 -20.05 -4.63 0.09
N ARG A 344 -20.80 -3.75 -0.57
CA ARG A 344 -22.03 -3.14 0.00
C ARG A 344 -23.08 -4.17 0.42
N LYS A 345 -23.21 -5.24 -0.33
CA LYS A 345 -24.19 -6.31 -0.08
C LYS A 345 -23.78 -7.23 1.07
N HIS A 346 -22.51 -7.61 1.13
CA HIS A 346 -22.06 -8.71 1.97
C HIS A 346 -21.24 -8.26 3.21
N LEU A 347 -20.69 -7.04 3.25
CA LEU A 347 -19.99 -6.51 4.41
C LEU A 347 -20.94 -5.64 5.24
N GLU A 348 -21.04 -5.95 6.52
CA GLU A 348 -21.88 -5.22 7.48
C GLU A 348 -21.08 -4.97 8.76
N PHE A 349 -20.95 -3.69 9.18
CA PHE A 349 -20.36 -3.39 10.48
C PHE A 349 -21.35 -3.67 11.59
N LEU A 350 -20.91 -4.44 12.58
CA LEU A 350 -21.70 -4.77 13.75
C LEU A 350 -21.68 -3.62 14.78
N PRO A 351 -22.76 -3.43 15.52
CA PRO A 351 -22.79 -2.50 16.65
C PRO A 351 -21.72 -2.90 17.69
N VAL A 352 -21.01 -1.91 18.21
CA VAL A 352 -20.02 -2.09 19.27
C VAL A 352 -20.17 -1.03 20.33
N GLU A 353 -19.92 -1.38 21.59
CA GLU A 353 -19.95 -0.42 22.68
C GLU A 353 -18.57 0.20 22.92
N GLY A 354 -18.53 1.53 23.04
CA GLY A 354 -17.32 2.31 23.32
C GLY A 354 -16.38 2.44 22.12
N GLN A 355 -15.17 2.93 22.38
CA GLN A 355 -14.17 3.27 21.40
C GLN A 355 -13.09 2.17 21.27
N ASN A 356 -12.25 2.25 20.24
CA ASN A 356 -11.15 1.31 19.99
C ASN A 356 -11.59 -0.16 19.85
N LEU A 357 -12.79 -0.35 19.33
CA LEU A 357 -13.35 -1.65 18.92
C LEU A 357 -14.06 -1.48 17.59
N ILE A 358 -13.75 -2.34 16.64
CA ILE A 358 -14.41 -2.42 15.34
C ILE A 358 -14.79 -3.86 15.11
N ALA A 359 -16.03 -4.11 14.67
CA ALA A 359 -16.46 -5.44 14.27
C ALA A 359 -17.26 -5.37 12.98
N PHE A 360 -17.10 -6.38 12.13
CA PHE A 360 -17.89 -6.53 10.92
C PHE A 360 -18.15 -8.00 10.61
N ARG A 361 -19.17 -8.22 9.81
CA ARG A 361 -19.58 -9.52 9.28
C ARG A 361 -19.44 -9.52 7.76
N LEU A 362 -18.91 -10.61 7.22
CA LEU A 362 -19.01 -10.97 5.81
C LEU A 362 -20.04 -12.09 5.74
N LYS A 363 -21.20 -11.84 5.13
CA LYS A 363 -22.40 -12.69 5.20
C LYS A 363 -22.75 -13.33 3.87
N ASP A 364 -23.59 -14.36 3.94
CA ASP A 364 -24.25 -14.98 2.79
C ASP A 364 -23.22 -15.55 1.78
N HIS A 365 -22.21 -16.32 2.25
CA HIS A 365 -21.15 -16.88 1.40
C HIS A 365 -20.48 -15.82 0.50
N ALA A 366 -20.12 -14.68 1.09
CA ALA A 366 -19.56 -13.52 0.38
C ALA A 366 -18.53 -13.94 -0.68
N ASN A 367 -18.73 -13.47 -1.91
CA ASN A 367 -17.89 -13.79 -3.06
C ASN A 367 -17.70 -15.30 -3.35
N GLY A 368 -18.67 -16.14 -2.95
CA GLY A 368 -18.62 -17.60 -3.11
C GLY A 368 -17.73 -18.30 -2.08
N ASP A 369 -17.53 -17.69 -0.92
CA ASP A 369 -16.77 -18.30 0.17
C ASP A 369 -17.42 -19.59 0.67
N SER A 370 -16.59 -20.53 1.12
CA SER A 370 -17.07 -21.78 1.72
C SER A 370 -17.71 -21.57 3.10
N TRP A 371 -17.32 -20.49 3.80
CA TRP A 371 -17.94 -20.10 5.06
C TRP A 371 -19.18 -19.21 4.77
N GLU A 372 -20.29 -19.53 5.42
CA GLU A 372 -21.52 -18.77 5.29
C GLU A 372 -21.37 -17.35 5.84
N ASP A 373 -20.79 -17.27 7.05
CA ASP A 373 -20.54 -16.04 7.76
C ASP A 373 -19.12 -16.00 8.31
N ILE A 374 -18.50 -14.84 8.22
CA ILE A 374 -17.21 -14.54 8.86
C ILE A 374 -17.38 -13.31 9.73
N ILE A 375 -17.17 -13.46 11.04
CA ILE A 375 -17.13 -12.34 11.97
C ILE A 375 -15.70 -11.96 12.24
N VAL A 376 -15.37 -10.69 12.04
CA VAL A 376 -14.05 -10.11 12.32
C VAL A 376 -14.20 -9.01 13.34
N ALA A 377 -13.36 -9.04 14.38
CA ALA A 377 -13.33 -8.01 15.41
C ALA A 377 -11.89 -7.57 15.71
N PHE A 378 -11.69 -6.27 15.79
CA PHE A 378 -10.41 -5.63 16.17
C PHE A 378 -10.59 -4.89 17.49
N ASN A 379 -9.93 -5.38 18.52
CA ASN A 379 -9.91 -4.76 19.85
C ASN A 379 -8.51 -4.22 20.13
N SER A 380 -8.33 -2.92 20.07
CA SER A 380 -7.07 -2.25 20.46
C SER A 380 -7.05 -1.74 21.91
N ARG A 381 -8.07 -2.10 22.70
CA ARG A 381 -8.12 -1.79 24.14
C ARG A 381 -7.14 -2.67 24.91
N MET A 382 -6.73 -2.19 26.08
CA MET A 382 -5.96 -2.99 27.04
C MET A 382 -6.83 -3.98 27.83
N THR A 383 -8.14 -3.97 27.62
CA THR A 383 -9.13 -4.81 28.31
C THR A 383 -9.92 -5.65 27.32
N PRO A 384 -10.42 -6.83 27.72
CA PRO A 384 -11.36 -7.59 26.89
C PRO A 384 -12.60 -6.77 26.54
N ALA A 385 -13.13 -6.99 25.36
CA ALA A 385 -14.39 -6.41 24.91
C ALA A 385 -15.45 -7.49 24.69
N ARG A 386 -16.69 -7.19 25.00
CA ARG A 386 -17.84 -8.00 24.64
C ARG A 386 -18.33 -7.59 23.28
N LEU A 387 -18.67 -8.55 22.44
CA LEU A 387 -19.23 -8.35 21.11
C LEU A 387 -20.54 -9.14 21.04
N GLU A 388 -21.62 -8.46 20.65
CA GLU A 388 -22.86 -9.11 20.25
C GLU A 388 -22.77 -9.52 18.79
N VAL A 389 -23.00 -10.78 18.50
CA VAL A 389 -22.96 -11.35 17.14
C VAL A 389 -24.32 -12.02 16.84
N PRO A 390 -24.69 -12.18 15.56
CA PRO A 390 -25.90 -12.90 15.18
C PRO A 390 -25.96 -14.28 15.83
N VAL A 391 -27.18 -14.75 16.13
CA VAL A 391 -27.39 -16.07 16.72
C VAL A 391 -26.76 -17.16 15.85
N GLY A 392 -25.89 -17.97 16.42
CA GLY A 392 -25.22 -19.03 15.69
C GLY A 392 -24.09 -19.67 16.48
N LYS A 393 -23.53 -20.72 15.90
CA LYS A 393 -22.35 -21.40 16.44
C LYS A 393 -21.13 -21.06 15.58
N TYR A 394 -20.17 -20.39 16.16
CA TYR A 394 -18.98 -19.92 15.45
C TYR A 394 -17.73 -20.69 15.88
N THR A 395 -16.90 -21.06 14.92
CA THR A 395 -15.55 -21.57 15.17
C THR A 395 -14.57 -20.39 15.20
N VAL A 396 -13.89 -20.21 16.33
CA VAL A 396 -12.85 -19.18 16.45
C VAL A 396 -11.60 -19.68 15.76
N VAL A 397 -11.15 -18.97 14.71
CA VAL A 397 -9.97 -19.36 13.91
C VAL A 397 -8.79 -18.39 14.09
N CYS A 398 -9.04 -17.20 14.60
CA CYS A 398 -8.00 -16.20 14.91
C CYS A 398 -8.29 -15.55 16.26
N LYS A 399 -7.38 -15.67 17.20
CA LYS A 399 -7.50 -15.06 18.52
C LYS A 399 -6.13 -14.97 19.21
N ASP A 400 -5.90 -13.87 19.95
CA ASP A 400 -4.71 -13.65 20.77
C ASP A 400 -3.38 -13.84 20.02
N GLY A 401 -3.33 -13.43 18.75
CA GLY A 401 -2.14 -13.54 17.91
C GLY A 401 -1.84 -14.96 17.42
N VAL A 402 -2.84 -15.83 17.44
CA VAL A 402 -2.76 -17.21 16.91
C VAL A 402 -3.83 -17.41 15.85
N ILE A 403 -3.49 -18.12 14.76
CA ILE A 403 -4.43 -18.54 13.72
C ILE A 403 -4.36 -20.06 13.59
N ASP A 404 -5.52 -20.73 13.67
CA ASP A 404 -5.71 -22.14 13.30
C ASP A 404 -7.09 -22.29 12.63
N VAL A 405 -7.10 -22.57 11.34
CA VAL A 405 -8.35 -22.73 10.57
C VAL A 405 -9.17 -23.96 11.00
N ARG A 406 -8.56 -24.92 11.72
CA ARG A 406 -9.26 -26.06 12.32
C ARG A 406 -10.04 -25.67 13.58
N GLY A 407 -9.72 -24.52 14.17
CA GLY A 407 -10.41 -23.92 15.30
C GLY A 407 -9.57 -23.82 16.56
N LEU A 408 -9.70 -22.68 17.23
CA LEU A 408 -9.14 -22.38 18.55
C LEU A 408 -10.20 -22.51 19.66
N GLY A 409 -11.40 -22.88 19.30
CA GLY A 409 -12.55 -23.02 20.20
C GLY A 409 -13.86 -22.70 19.50
N THR A 410 -14.96 -22.87 20.22
CA THR A 410 -16.31 -22.57 19.74
C THR A 410 -16.92 -21.48 20.59
N GLN A 411 -17.63 -20.54 19.95
CA GLN A 411 -18.47 -19.53 20.60
C GLN A 411 -19.93 -19.70 20.12
N ILE A 412 -20.86 -19.36 20.98
CA ILE A 412 -22.29 -19.28 20.65
C ILE A 412 -22.69 -17.82 20.70
N GLY A 413 -23.24 -17.30 19.62
CA GLY A 413 -23.79 -15.95 19.50
C GLY A 413 -25.24 -15.87 19.92
#